data_f299f9381de70d6b3a9b8448c958ecc6
#
_entry.id   f299f9381de70d6b3a9b8448c958ecc6
#
_cell.length_a   1.000
_cell.length_b   1.000
_cell.length_c   1.000
_cell.angle_alpha   90.00
_cell.angle_beta   90.00
_cell.angle_gamma   90.00
#
_symmetry.space_group_name_H-M   'P 1'
#
loop_
_entity.id
_entity.type
_entity.pdbx_description
1 polymer ?
#
loop_
_entity_poly.entity_id
_entity_poly.type
_entity_poly.pdbx_seq_one_letter_code
_entity_poly.pdbx_strand_id
1 'polypeptide(L)'
;MLTKKDAKMAQGLAIIGMVALHLFCKIDNLPYNAHIFLGGRPLIYYIGLFGDFCVPIYCFCSGYAQQIMYDKEHKIGEGIKRLPKFIMHFWMIVILFSVIGIWYHSPDIPKTISDFMGNMLLYKMSYNGAWWFVL
;
A
#
# COMPACT_ATOMS: atom_id res chain seq x y z
N MET A 1 5.98 -17.68 20.04
CA MET A 1 5.42 -16.31 20.14
C MET A 1 6.18 -15.41 19.18
N LEU A 2 5.51 -14.65 18.31
CA LEU A 2 6.17 -13.81 17.32
C LEU A 2 6.88 -12.66 18.04
N THR A 3 8.15 -12.45 17.75
CA THR A 3 8.90 -11.34 18.35
C THR A 3 8.70 -10.05 17.54
N LYS A 4 8.98 -8.90 18.15
CA LYS A 4 8.95 -7.62 17.44
C LYS A 4 9.92 -7.60 16.25
N LYS A 5 11.04 -8.35 16.35
CA LYS A 5 12.02 -8.49 15.27
C LYS A 5 11.44 -9.27 14.10
N ASP A 6 10.76 -10.40 14.38
CA ASP A 6 10.14 -11.25 13.35
C ASP A 6 9.05 -10.47 12.59
N ALA A 7 8.21 -9.70 13.30
CA ALA A 7 7.19 -8.86 12.68
C ALA A 7 7.81 -7.81 11.75
N LYS A 8 8.91 -7.16 12.16
CA LYS A 8 9.64 -6.20 11.29
C LYS A 8 10.27 -6.87 10.07
N MET A 9 10.80 -8.08 10.23
CA MET A 9 11.35 -8.83 9.09
C MET A 9 10.24 -9.21 8.09
N ALA A 10 9.09 -9.68 8.58
CA ALA A 10 7.94 -9.99 7.75
C ALA A 10 7.42 -8.74 7.00
N GLN A 11 7.33 -7.60 7.67
CA GLN A 11 6.97 -6.33 7.04
C GLN A 11 7.98 -5.89 5.98
N GLY A 12 9.29 -6.08 6.22
CA GLY A 12 10.32 -5.79 5.23
C GLY A 12 10.17 -6.64 3.97
N LEU A 13 9.91 -7.94 4.13
CA LEU A 13 9.63 -8.84 3.02
C LEU A 13 8.36 -8.43 2.26
N ALA A 14 7.32 -8.03 3.00
CA ALA A 14 6.08 -7.54 2.42
C ALA A 14 6.28 -6.28 1.57
N ILE A 15 7.16 -5.35 1.99
CA ILE A 15 7.53 -4.16 1.18
C ILE A 15 8.17 -4.59 -0.15
N ILE A 16 9.11 -5.52 -0.11
CA ILE A 16 9.76 -6.03 -1.33
C ILE A 16 8.72 -6.66 -2.27
N GLY A 17 7.82 -7.48 -1.72
CA GLY A 17 6.71 -8.07 -2.48
C GLY A 17 5.80 -7.01 -3.11
N MET A 18 5.43 -5.98 -2.36
CA MET A 18 4.59 -4.88 -2.85
C MET A 18 5.27 -4.10 -3.99
N VAL A 19 6.57 -3.81 -3.86
CA VAL A 19 7.33 -3.15 -4.93
C VAL A 19 7.38 -4.03 -6.18
N ALA A 20 7.63 -5.34 -6.02
CA ALA A 20 7.62 -6.28 -7.14
C ALA A 20 6.25 -6.35 -7.83
N LEU A 21 5.16 -6.39 -7.06
CA LEU A 21 3.80 -6.36 -7.59
C LEU A 21 3.55 -5.11 -8.44
N HIS A 22 3.88 -3.93 -7.92
CA HIS A 22 3.65 -2.67 -8.64
C HIS A 22 4.55 -2.48 -9.85
N LEU A 23 5.78 -3.00 -9.83
CA LEU A 23 6.70 -2.90 -10.97
C LEU A 23 6.37 -3.88 -12.08
N PHE A 24 5.96 -5.10 -11.76
CA PHE A 24 5.91 -6.20 -12.72
C PHE A 24 4.50 -6.59 -13.15
N CYS A 25 3.46 -6.17 -12.44
CA CYS A 25 2.08 -6.53 -12.76
C CYS A 25 1.36 -5.54 -13.71
N LYS A 26 2.02 -4.48 -14.18
CA LYS A 26 1.49 -3.62 -15.26
C LYS A 26 1.76 -4.27 -16.62
N ILE A 27 0.69 -4.60 -17.34
CA ILE A 27 0.78 -5.31 -18.63
C ILE A 27 0.93 -4.32 -19.79
N ASP A 28 0.30 -3.15 -19.70
CA ASP A 28 0.14 -2.23 -20.84
C ASP A 28 1.36 -1.34 -21.12
N ASN A 29 2.26 -1.16 -20.15
CA ASN A 29 3.50 -0.41 -20.31
C ASN A 29 4.59 -1.04 -19.44
N LEU A 30 5.21 -2.10 -19.98
CA LEU A 30 6.30 -2.77 -19.29
C LEU A 30 7.52 -1.82 -19.19
N PRO A 31 7.98 -1.48 -17.99
CA PRO A 31 9.18 -0.65 -17.82
C PRO A 31 10.48 -1.41 -18.14
N TYR A 32 10.39 -2.63 -18.68
CA TYR A 32 11.49 -3.54 -18.95
C TYR A 32 11.24 -4.38 -20.21
N ASN A 33 12.30 -4.89 -20.82
CA ASN A 33 12.22 -5.84 -21.93
C ASN A 33 12.07 -7.26 -21.39
N ALA A 34 10.90 -7.87 -21.63
CA ALA A 34 10.66 -9.24 -21.24
C ALA A 34 11.24 -10.22 -22.26
N HIS A 35 12.01 -11.21 -21.79
CA HIS A 35 12.61 -12.23 -22.66
C HIS A 35 11.92 -13.59 -22.56
N ILE A 36 11.24 -13.87 -21.45
CA ILE A 36 10.59 -15.16 -21.21
C ILE A 36 9.09 -14.92 -21.02
N PHE A 37 8.28 -15.59 -21.84
CA PHE A 37 6.82 -15.51 -21.79
C PHE A 37 6.23 -16.87 -21.44
N LEU A 38 5.19 -16.87 -20.59
CA LEU A 38 4.41 -18.02 -20.23
C LEU A 38 2.92 -17.67 -20.42
N GLY A 39 2.20 -18.44 -21.25
CA GLY A 39 0.78 -18.19 -21.50
C GLY A 39 0.45 -16.78 -22.01
N GLY A 40 1.34 -16.17 -22.81
CA GLY A 40 1.15 -14.82 -23.38
C GLY A 40 1.50 -13.67 -22.43
N ARG A 41 1.99 -13.95 -21.21
CA ARG A 41 2.45 -12.94 -20.24
C ARG A 41 3.92 -13.17 -19.87
N PRO A 42 4.69 -12.11 -19.57
CA PRO A 42 6.06 -12.26 -19.09
C PRO A 42 6.15 -13.11 -17.83
N LEU A 43 7.16 -13.95 -17.71
CA LEU A 43 7.39 -14.76 -16.50
C LEU A 43 7.49 -13.89 -15.24
N ILE A 44 8.13 -12.73 -15.35
CA ILE A 44 8.28 -11.77 -14.25
C ILE A 44 6.94 -11.24 -13.74
N TYR A 45 5.90 -11.19 -14.59
CA TYR A 45 4.55 -10.86 -14.18
C TYR A 45 4.01 -11.83 -13.11
N TYR A 46 4.23 -13.13 -13.32
CA TYR A 46 3.80 -14.15 -12.35
C TYR A 46 4.60 -14.07 -11.06
N ILE A 47 5.89 -13.75 -11.14
CA ILE A 47 6.72 -13.49 -9.96
C ILE A 47 6.20 -12.26 -9.20
N GLY A 48 5.81 -11.20 -9.92
CA GLY A 48 5.21 -10.01 -9.33
C GLY A 48 3.90 -10.31 -8.60
N LEU A 49 3.05 -11.19 -9.13
CA LEU A 49 1.79 -11.59 -8.49
C LEU A 49 1.99 -12.22 -7.11
N PHE A 50 3.12 -12.92 -6.88
CA PHE A 50 3.44 -13.38 -5.54
C PHE A 50 3.55 -12.23 -4.53
N GLY A 51 3.84 -11.02 -5.00
CA GLY A 51 3.89 -9.83 -4.15
C GLY A 51 2.57 -9.46 -3.49
N ASP A 52 1.43 -10.01 -3.94
CA ASP A 52 0.10 -9.78 -3.35
C ASP A 52 -0.01 -10.29 -1.90
N PHE A 53 0.88 -11.19 -1.48
CA PHE A 53 0.98 -11.63 -0.07
C PHE A 53 1.33 -10.47 0.90
N CYS A 54 1.77 -9.32 0.40
CA CYS A 54 2.14 -8.18 1.23
C CYS A 54 0.95 -7.70 2.08
N VAL A 55 -0.27 -7.66 1.51
CA VAL A 55 -1.47 -7.19 2.20
C VAL A 55 -1.83 -8.07 3.41
N PRO A 56 -1.99 -9.41 3.26
CA PRO A 56 -2.22 -10.28 4.42
C PRO A 56 -1.14 -10.20 5.49
N ILE A 57 0.14 -10.04 5.11
CA ILE A 57 1.22 -9.88 6.10
C ILE A 57 1.04 -8.59 6.91
N TYR A 58 0.74 -7.47 6.26
CA TYR A 58 0.49 -6.22 6.97
C TYR A 58 -0.72 -6.30 7.89
N CYS A 59 -1.83 -6.86 7.41
CA CYS A 59 -3.03 -7.06 8.22
C CYS A 59 -2.74 -7.95 9.43
N PHE A 60 -2.01 -9.05 9.22
CA PHE A 60 -1.62 -9.96 10.30
C PHE A 60 -0.73 -9.26 11.34
N CYS A 61 0.33 -8.58 10.90
CA CYS A 61 1.24 -7.88 11.80
C CYS A 61 0.54 -6.77 12.58
N SER A 62 -0.38 -6.05 11.94
CA SER A 62 -1.17 -4.99 12.56
C SER A 62 -2.11 -5.56 13.62
N GLY A 63 -2.90 -6.59 13.29
CA GLY A 63 -3.82 -7.24 14.23
C GLY A 63 -3.08 -7.88 15.41
N TYR A 64 -1.95 -8.54 15.15
CA TYR A 64 -1.11 -9.12 16.18
C TYR A 64 -0.54 -8.06 17.14
N ALA A 65 -0.09 -6.93 16.61
CA ALA A 65 0.39 -5.83 17.43
C ALA A 65 -0.72 -5.22 18.30
N GLN A 66 -1.93 -5.07 17.75
CA GLN A 66 -3.09 -4.61 18.51
C GLN A 66 -3.48 -5.58 19.63
N GLN A 67 -3.45 -6.88 19.36
CA GLN A 67 -3.74 -7.89 20.36
C GLN A 67 -2.75 -7.84 21.52
N ILE A 68 -1.43 -7.75 21.23
CA ILE A 68 -0.41 -7.62 22.28
C ILE A 68 -0.62 -6.35 23.13
N MET A 69 -1.02 -5.25 22.49
CA MET A 69 -1.29 -4.00 23.21
C MET A 69 -2.53 -4.13 24.09
N TYR A 70 -3.58 -4.79 23.61
CA TYR A 70 -4.78 -5.05 24.37
C TYR A 70 -4.48 -5.92 25.61
N ASP A 71 -3.71 -7.00 25.45
CA ASP A 71 -3.34 -7.91 26.51
C ASP A 71 -2.50 -7.23 27.61
N LYS A 72 -1.71 -6.21 27.24
CA LYS A 72 -0.86 -5.47 28.20
C LYS A 72 -1.62 -4.38 28.96
N GLU A 73 -2.48 -3.64 28.29
CA GLU A 73 -3.06 -2.42 28.83
C GLU A 73 -4.56 -2.51 29.10
N HIS A 74 -5.24 -3.57 28.63
CA HIS A 74 -6.69 -3.77 28.68
C HIS A 74 -7.52 -2.55 28.16
N LYS A 75 -6.91 -1.73 27.30
CA LYS A 75 -7.53 -0.49 26.78
C LYS A 75 -7.83 -0.61 25.29
N ILE A 76 -9.07 -0.84 24.96
CA ILE A 76 -9.57 -0.94 23.58
C ILE A 76 -9.38 0.40 22.79
N GLY A 77 -9.25 1.54 23.46
CA GLY A 77 -9.23 2.86 22.80
C GLY A 77 -7.85 3.39 22.34
N GLU A 78 -6.75 2.73 22.71
CA GLU A 78 -5.41 3.24 22.40
C GLU A 78 -5.07 3.17 20.89
N GLY A 79 -5.59 2.16 20.17
CA GLY A 79 -5.45 2.05 18.73
C GLY A 79 -6.14 3.21 17.98
N ILE A 80 -7.33 3.59 18.44
CA ILE A 80 -8.12 4.66 17.83
C ILE A 80 -7.43 6.03 17.98
N LYS A 81 -6.73 6.27 19.08
CA LYS A 81 -5.98 7.53 19.30
C LYS A 81 -4.83 7.73 18.29
N ARG A 82 -4.36 6.67 17.64
CA ARG A 82 -3.30 6.72 16.62
C ARG A 82 -3.84 6.98 15.22
N LEU A 83 -5.14 6.77 15.01
CA LEU A 83 -5.79 6.94 13.72
C LEU A 83 -5.64 8.36 13.15
N PRO A 84 -5.82 9.45 13.89
CA PRO A 84 -5.62 10.81 13.37
C PRO A 84 -4.20 11.04 12.86
N LYS A 85 -3.20 10.53 13.59
CA LYS A 85 -1.80 10.64 13.17
C LYS A 85 -1.55 9.88 11.86
N PHE A 86 -2.15 8.71 11.71
CA PHE A 86 -2.04 7.90 10.50
C PHE A 86 -2.71 8.62 9.30
N ILE A 87 -3.92 9.14 9.47
CA ILE A 87 -4.64 9.91 8.44
C ILE A 87 -3.85 11.14 8.02
N MET A 88 -3.23 11.84 8.96
CA MET A 88 -2.40 13.02 8.67
C MET A 88 -1.18 12.65 7.81
N HIS A 89 -0.51 11.53 8.07
CA HIS A 89 0.59 11.04 7.22
C HIS A 89 0.08 10.64 5.84
N PHE A 90 -1.07 9.97 5.75
CA PHE A 90 -1.71 9.64 4.49
C PHE A 90 -1.99 10.91 3.66
N TRP A 91 -2.58 11.93 4.25
CA TRP A 91 -2.83 13.21 3.58
C TRP A 91 -1.56 13.87 3.09
N MET A 92 -0.50 13.86 3.90
CA MET A 92 0.79 14.41 3.51
C MET A 92 1.35 13.70 2.26
N ILE A 93 1.25 12.37 2.21
CA ILE A 93 1.68 11.57 1.06
C ILE A 93 0.82 11.90 -0.17
N VAL A 94 -0.51 11.94 -0.04
CA VAL A 94 -1.43 12.26 -1.15
C VAL A 94 -1.14 13.65 -1.72
N ILE A 95 -0.91 14.65 -0.86
CA ILE A 95 -0.55 16.02 -1.29
C ILE A 95 0.79 16.02 -2.03
N LEU A 96 1.81 15.36 -1.46
CA LEU A 96 3.15 15.30 -2.06
C LEU A 96 3.10 14.69 -3.47
N PHE A 97 2.46 13.52 -3.60
CA PHE A 97 2.34 12.85 -4.90
C PHE A 97 1.44 13.61 -5.88
N SER A 98 0.42 14.32 -5.40
CA SER A 98 -0.39 15.20 -6.25
C SER A 98 0.44 16.34 -6.83
N VAL A 99 1.26 16.99 -6.01
CA VAL A 99 2.16 18.07 -6.47
C VAL A 99 3.16 17.55 -7.49
N ILE A 100 3.83 16.42 -7.19
CA ILE A 100 4.77 15.80 -8.12
C ILE A 100 4.08 15.43 -9.43
N GLY A 101 2.93 14.84 -9.35
CA GLY A 101 2.23 14.37 -10.51
C GLY A 101 1.65 15.51 -11.36
N ILE A 102 1.20 16.63 -10.79
CA ILE A 102 0.86 17.86 -11.55
C ILE A 102 2.10 18.34 -12.29
N TRP A 103 3.26 18.34 -11.64
CA TRP A 103 4.53 18.73 -12.26
C TRP A 103 4.88 17.87 -13.48
N TYR A 104 4.67 16.56 -13.38
CA TYR A 104 4.96 15.61 -14.47
C TYR A 104 3.79 15.43 -15.46
N HIS A 105 2.70 16.20 -15.34
CA HIS A 105 1.49 16.09 -16.19
C HIS A 105 0.96 14.64 -16.29
N SER A 106 1.04 13.89 -15.20
CA SER A 106 0.60 12.50 -15.17
C SER A 106 -0.91 12.38 -15.44
N PRO A 107 -1.36 11.44 -16.28
CA PRO A 107 -2.79 11.23 -16.55
C PRO A 107 -3.58 10.72 -15.35
N ASP A 108 -2.90 10.11 -14.37
CA ASP A 108 -3.50 9.44 -13.21
C ASP A 108 -3.82 10.40 -12.06
N ILE A 109 -3.58 11.71 -12.24
CA ILE A 109 -3.87 12.70 -11.19
C ILE A 109 -5.30 13.19 -11.29
N PRO A 110 -5.97 13.41 -10.14
CA PRO A 110 -7.29 14.01 -10.15
C PRO A 110 -7.27 15.37 -10.82
N LYS A 111 -8.01 15.46 -11.90
CA LYS A 111 -8.13 16.70 -12.70
C LYS A 111 -9.06 17.72 -12.05
N THR A 112 -9.83 17.31 -11.04
CA THR A 112 -10.87 18.11 -10.42
C THR A 112 -10.66 18.18 -8.90
N ILE A 113 -10.95 19.35 -8.30
CA ILE A 113 -10.90 19.52 -6.83
C ILE A 113 -11.80 18.49 -6.14
N SER A 114 -12.95 18.16 -6.72
CA SER A 114 -13.86 17.12 -6.21
C SER A 114 -13.21 15.75 -6.17
N ASP A 115 -12.37 15.41 -7.16
CA ASP A 115 -11.66 14.12 -7.18
C ASP A 115 -10.52 14.10 -6.16
N PHE A 116 -9.82 15.22 -6.01
CA PHE A 116 -8.80 15.38 -4.98
C PHE A 116 -9.39 15.23 -3.57
N MET A 117 -10.46 15.95 -3.28
CA MET A 117 -11.17 15.84 -1.99
C MET A 117 -11.76 14.45 -1.76
N GLY A 118 -12.28 13.83 -2.81
CA GLY A 118 -12.78 12.45 -2.74
C GLY A 118 -11.70 11.42 -2.37
N ASN A 119 -10.48 11.59 -2.89
CA ASN A 119 -9.33 10.75 -2.51
C ASN A 119 -8.84 11.04 -1.08
N MET A 120 -8.82 12.32 -0.67
CA MET A 120 -8.47 12.72 0.71
C MET A 120 -9.43 12.12 1.74
N LEU A 121 -10.72 12.04 1.41
CA LEU A 121 -11.78 11.47 2.25
C LEU A 121 -11.98 9.97 2.05
N LEU A 122 -11.14 9.30 1.24
CA LEU A 122 -11.21 7.87 0.91
C LEU A 122 -12.53 7.45 0.23
N TYR A 123 -13.27 8.40 -0.33
CA TYR A 123 -14.51 8.15 -1.05
C TYR A 123 -14.27 7.82 -2.52
N LYS A 124 -13.21 8.37 -3.13
CA LYS A 124 -12.78 8.07 -4.51
C LYS A 124 -11.41 7.40 -4.48
N MET A 125 -11.20 6.44 -5.38
CA MET A 125 -10.03 5.58 -5.42
C MET A 125 -9.21 5.79 -6.70
N SER A 126 -9.02 7.04 -7.11
CA SER A 126 -8.31 7.36 -8.36
C SER A 126 -6.80 7.17 -8.24
N TYR A 127 -6.23 7.16 -7.02
CA TYR A 127 -4.82 6.96 -6.78
C TYR A 127 -4.49 5.49 -6.51
N ASN A 128 -4.29 4.70 -7.55
CA ASN A 128 -3.67 3.37 -7.47
C ASN A 128 -4.18 2.46 -6.32
N GLY A 129 -5.45 2.61 -5.94
CA GLY A 129 -6.05 1.78 -4.90
C GLY A 129 -5.47 1.96 -3.50
N ALA A 130 -4.83 3.08 -3.20
CA ALA A 130 -4.14 3.33 -1.93
C ALA A 130 -5.06 3.27 -0.67
N TRP A 131 -6.37 3.20 -0.84
CA TRP A 131 -7.36 3.12 0.24
C TRP A 131 -7.21 1.89 1.15
N TRP A 132 -6.68 0.78 0.66
CA TRP A 132 -6.49 -0.43 1.47
C TRP A 132 -5.47 -0.27 2.60
N PHE A 133 -4.62 0.77 2.54
CA PHE A 133 -3.74 1.12 3.65
C PHE A 133 -4.49 1.61 4.90
N VAL A 134 -5.76 1.97 4.76
CA VAL A 134 -6.57 2.55 5.84
C VAL A 134 -7.47 1.51 6.49
N LEU A 135 -7.70 0.39 5.81
CA LEU A 135 -8.43 -0.76 6.35
C LEU A 135 -7.53 -1.62 7.23
#